data_84879022008af24dfa747b65c186954b
#
_entry.id   84879022008af24dfa747b65c186954b
#
_cell.length_a   1.000
_cell.length_b   1.000
_cell.length_c   1.000
_cell.angle_alpha   90.00
_cell.angle_beta   90.00
_cell.angle_gamma   90.00
#
_symmetry.space_group_name_H-M   'P 1'
#
loop_
_entity.id
_entity.type
_entity.pdbx_description
1 polymer ?
#
loop_
_entity_poly.entity_id
_entity_poly.type
_entity_poly.pdbx_seq_one_letter_code
_entity_poly.pdbx_strand_id
1 'polypeptide(L)'
;MAFQFRQQNPNIDEFVAFAMLPENAERNFEFVDGEMIEKMPGSTENSTLAFYLGFVVQSHCEKNNIPCYISGEAGAYRIGQNVLAPDFAYKPTPATNEYPDPIAPLWVMEVISPNDKPAAIRKKRQRYLEAGILLWELYPDERVIDVYAPGQPLATYGVGATIPVAVVKDLNVEVAKLFR
;
A
#
# COMPACT_ATOMS: atom_id res chain seq x y z
N MET A 1 -10.21 13.80 -25.38
CA MET A 1 -11.62 13.59 -24.93
C MET A 1 -11.59 12.69 -23.73
N ALA A 2 -11.77 13.22 -22.52
CA ALA A 2 -11.79 12.42 -21.32
C ALA A 2 -13.08 11.60 -21.31
N PHE A 3 -12.97 10.28 -21.40
CA PHE A 3 -14.09 9.38 -21.18
C PHE A 3 -14.50 9.49 -19.70
N GLN A 4 -15.48 10.30 -19.40
CA GLN A 4 -16.18 10.23 -18.12
C GLN A 4 -17.04 8.96 -18.16
N PHE A 5 -16.57 7.90 -17.50
CA PHE A 5 -17.41 6.77 -17.16
C PHE A 5 -18.46 7.26 -16.15
N ARG A 6 -19.59 7.71 -16.65
CA ARG A 6 -20.82 7.93 -15.86
C ARG A 6 -21.58 6.59 -15.77
N GLN A 7 -21.00 5.59 -15.12
CA GLN A 7 -21.81 4.53 -14.52
C GLN A 7 -21.97 4.86 -13.03
N GLN A 8 -23.21 4.98 -12.60
CA GLN A 8 -23.53 5.08 -11.19
C GLN A 8 -23.14 3.75 -10.54
N ASN A 9 -22.08 3.75 -9.69
CA ASN A 9 -21.56 2.63 -8.93
C ASN A 9 -21.08 1.43 -9.79
N PRO A 10 -19.93 1.50 -10.48
CA PRO A 10 -19.31 0.34 -11.10
C PRO A 10 -19.01 -0.72 -10.03
N ASN A 11 -19.10 -1.99 -10.42
CA ASN A 11 -18.64 -3.09 -9.59
C ASN A 11 -17.15 -3.39 -9.86
N ILE A 12 -16.56 -4.27 -9.06
CA ILE A 12 -15.13 -4.63 -9.19
C ILE A 12 -14.80 -5.27 -10.54
N ASP A 13 -15.71 -6.06 -11.13
CA ASP A 13 -15.46 -6.74 -12.41
C ASP A 13 -15.46 -5.74 -13.57
N GLU A 14 -16.35 -4.74 -13.52
CA GLU A 14 -16.35 -3.62 -14.47
C GLU A 14 -15.08 -2.78 -14.34
N PHE A 15 -14.61 -2.55 -13.11
CA PHE A 15 -13.32 -1.89 -12.88
C PHE A 15 -12.17 -2.68 -13.49
N VAL A 16 -12.09 -3.99 -13.23
CA VAL A 16 -11.01 -4.85 -13.76
C VAL A 16 -11.06 -4.85 -15.29
N ALA A 17 -12.24 -4.99 -15.90
CA ALA A 17 -12.39 -4.93 -17.34
C ALA A 17 -11.89 -3.59 -17.92
N PHE A 18 -12.20 -2.46 -17.25
CA PHE A 18 -11.70 -1.14 -17.65
C PHE A 18 -10.19 -1.00 -17.50
N ALA A 19 -9.63 -1.41 -16.35
CA ALA A 19 -8.19 -1.30 -16.09
C ALA A 19 -7.36 -2.14 -17.07
N MET A 20 -7.90 -3.26 -17.55
CA MET A 20 -7.22 -4.18 -18.49
C MET A 20 -7.39 -3.79 -19.97
N LEU A 21 -8.07 -2.70 -20.29
CA LEU A 21 -8.13 -2.21 -21.68
C LEU A 21 -6.73 -1.82 -22.19
N PRO A 22 -6.39 -2.11 -23.45
CA PRO A 22 -5.08 -1.77 -24.03
C PRO A 22 -4.70 -0.29 -23.88
N GLU A 23 -5.66 0.63 -23.98
CA GLU A 23 -5.44 2.07 -23.79
C GLU A 23 -5.12 2.46 -22.35
N ASN A 24 -5.31 1.57 -21.38
CA ASN A 24 -5.05 1.78 -19.97
C ASN A 24 -3.78 1.04 -19.47
N ALA A 25 -3.08 0.31 -20.33
CA ALA A 25 -1.93 -0.54 -19.96
C ALA A 25 -0.79 0.22 -19.25
N GLU A 26 -0.62 1.51 -19.56
CA GLU A 26 0.44 2.37 -18.97
C GLU A 26 -0.08 3.20 -17.77
N ARG A 27 -1.30 2.92 -17.28
CA ARG A 27 -1.96 3.72 -16.23
C ARG A 27 -2.23 2.86 -15.02
N ASN A 28 -2.09 3.45 -13.85
CA ASN A 28 -2.38 2.79 -12.57
C ASN A 28 -3.70 3.29 -12.00
N PHE A 29 -4.56 2.36 -11.62
CA PHE A 29 -5.87 2.66 -11.07
C PHE A 29 -6.10 1.95 -9.74
N GLU A 30 -6.87 2.60 -8.88
CA GLU A 30 -7.47 2.01 -7.68
C GLU A 30 -8.99 2.04 -7.79
N PHE A 31 -9.63 1.13 -7.08
CA PHE A 31 -11.09 1.07 -6.94
C PHE A 31 -11.45 1.06 -5.47
N VAL A 32 -12.05 2.15 -5.01
CA VAL A 32 -12.33 2.35 -3.58
C VAL A 32 -13.80 2.75 -3.42
N ASP A 33 -14.59 1.92 -2.75
CA ASP A 33 -16.00 2.19 -2.46
C ASP A 33 -16.84 2.55 -3.71
N GLY A 34 -16.60 1.86 -4.82
CA GLY A 34 -17.30 2.12 -6.08
C GLY A 34 -16.73 3.28 -6.90
N GLU A 35 -15.66 3.92 -6.44
CA GLU A 35 -14.99 5.01 -7.16
C GLU A 35 -13.70 4.51 -7.83
N MET A 36 -13.56 4.75 -9.13
CA MET A 36 -12.31 4.54 -9.85
C MET A 36 -11.40 5.76 -9.67
N ILE A 37 -10.18 5.54 -9.23
CA ILE A 37 -9.20 6.58 -8.96
C ILE A 37 -7.95 6.28 -9.77
N GLU A 38 -7.55 7.20 -10.65
CA GLU A 38 -6.26 7.10 -11.32
C GLU A 38 -5.15 7.58 -10.39
N LYS A 39 -4.15 6.73 -10.16
CA LYS A 39 -2.95 7.09 -9.39
C LYS A 39 -2.01 7.88 -10.28
N MET A 40 -1.64 9.05 -9.81
CA MET A 40 -0.56 9.84 -10.42
C MET A 40 0.78 9.40 -9.81
N PRO A 41 1.88 9.43 -10.58
CA PRO A 41 3.21 9.19 -10.02
C PRO A 41 3.49 10.11 -8.83
N GLY A 42 3.99 9.55 -7.75
CA GLY A 42 4.45 10.30 -6.59
C GLY A 42 5.78 11.01 -6.84
N SER A 43 6.27 11.77 -5.85
CA SER A 43 7.60 12.33 -5.92
C SER A 43 8.68 11.24 -5.84
N THR A 44 9.87 11.51 -6.40
CA THR A 44 11.02 10.59 -6.27
C THR A 44 11.36 10.33 -4.80
N GLU A 45 11.19 11.32 -3.93
CA GLU A 45 11.43 11.19 -2.49
C GLU A 45 10.48 10.16 -1.87
N ASN A 46 9.17 10.26 -2.15
CA ASN A 46 8.17 9.32 -1.63
C ASN A 46 8.44 7.89 -2.12
N SER A 47 8.76 7.74 -3.40
CA SER A 47 9.13 6.43 -3.98
C SER A 47 10.39 5.86 -3.31
N THR A 48 11.38 6.70 -3.00
CA THR A 48 12.61 6.30 -2.31
C THR A 48 12.33 5.76 -0.89
N LEU A 49 11.40 6.38 -0.15
CA LEU A 49 11.01 5.92 1.19
C LEU A 49 10.41 4.51 1.16
N ALA A 50 9.50 4.25 0.23
CA ALA A 50 8.91 2.93 0.03
C ALA A 50 9.96 1.90 -0.39
N PHE A 51 10.88 2.26 -1.28
CA PHE A 51 11.98 1.41 -1.72
C PHE A 51 12.92 1.03 -0.56
N TYR A 52 13.28 1.99 0.31
CA TYR A 52 14.12 1.69 1.48
C TYR A 52 13.46 0.74 2.45
N LEU A 53 12.15 0.88 2.71
CA LEU A 53 11.43 -0.09 3.54
C LEU A 53 11.50 -1.47 2.90
N GLY A 54 11.23 -1.57 1.59
CA GLY A 54 11.34 -2.83 0.84
C GLY A 54 12.72 -3.47 0.98
N PHE A 55 13.79 -2.69 0.83
CA PHE A 55 15.15 -3.17 1.00
C PHE A 55 15.44 -3.68 2.42
N VAL A 56 14.98 -2.98 3.46
CA VAL A 56 15.15 -3.41 4.86
C VAL A 56 14.43 -4.73 5.11
N VAL A 57 13.18 -4.84 4.64
CA VAL A 57 12.35 -6.05 4.80
C VAL A 57 12.95 -7.22 4.05
N GLN A 58 13.28 -7.04 2.77
CA GLN A 58 13.87 -8.10 1.94
C GLN A 58 15.20 -8.61 2.54
N SER A 59 16.09 -7.70 2.92
CA SER A 59 17.39 -8.06 3.50
C SER A 59 17.24 -8.85 4.80
N HIS A 60 16.29 -8.47 5.66
CA HIS A 60 15.98 -9.20 6.88
C HIS A 60 15.44 -10.60 6.60
N CYS A 61 14.49 -10.70 5.68
CA CYS A 61 13.88 -11.97 5.32
C CYS A 61 14.89 -12.95 4.72
N GLU A 62 15.73 -12.50 3.79
CA GLU A 62 16.79 -13.31 3.20
C GLU A 62 17.77 -13.84 4.25
N LYS A 63 18.25 -12.96 5.13
CA LYS A 63 19.17 -13.33 6.22
C LYS A 63 18.58 -14.38 7.16
N ASN A 64 17.28 -14.38 7.37
CA ASN A 64 16.59 -15.25 8.34
C ASN A 64 15.81 -16.39 7.67
N ASN A 65 15.92 -16.59 6.36
CA ASN A 65 15.17 -17.58 5.57
C ASN A 65 13.64 -17.49 5.78
N ILE A 66 13.11 -16.25 5.79
CA ILE A 66 11.68 -15.98 5.92
C ILE A 66 11.09 -15.79 4.50
N PRO A 67 9.99 -16.47 4.14
CA PRO A 67 9.30 -16.21 2.88
C PRO A 67 8.91 -14.73 2.76
N CYS A 68 9.31 -14.09 1.67
CA CYS A 68 9.16 -12.66 1.51
C CYS A 68 8.91 -12.28 0.04
N TYR A 69 7.72 -11.73 -0.19
CA TYR A 69 7.34 -11.20 -1.49
C TYR A 69 6.83 -9.78 -1.27
N ILE A 70 7.58 -8.83 -1.80
CA ILE A 70 7.26 -7.41 -1.69
C ILE A 70 6.90 -6.83 -3.04
N SER A 71 6.03 -5.85 -3.05
CA SER A 71 5.69 -5.06 -4.22
C SER A 71 5.66 -3.57 -3.87
N GLY A 72 5.77 -2.75 -4.89
CA GLY A 72 5.60 -1.30 -4.82
C GLY A 72 4.29 -0.84 -5.45
N GLU A 73 4.19 0.45 -5.73
CA GLU A 73 3.00 1.19 -6.16
C GLU A 73 2.27 0.67 -7.42
N ALA A 74 2.95 -0.12 -8.26
CA ALA A 74 2.33 -0.75 -9.43
C ALA A 74 1.63 -2.08 -9.11
N GLY A 75 1.81 -2.62 -7.90
CA GLY A 75 1.18 -3.86 -7.46
C GLY A 75 -0.22 -3.62 -6.94
N ALA A 76 -1.25 -4.14 -7.61
CA ALA A 76 -2.64 -4.00 -7.19
C ALA A 76 -3.18 -5.27 -6.54
N TYR A 77 -3.90 -5.12 -5.44
CA TYR A 77 -4.47 -6.20 -4.63
C TYR A 77 -5.98 -6.08 -4.50
N ARG A 78 -6.68 -7.21 -4.56
CA ARG A 78 -8.09 -7.28 -4.20
C ARG A 78 -8.23 -7.29 -2.68
N ILE A 79 -8.86 -6.25 -2.13
CA ILE A 79 -9.11 -6.10 -0.70
C ILE A 79 -10.62 -5.96 -0.48
N GLY A 80 -11.28 -7.08 -0.21
CA GLY A 80 -12.74 -7.15 -0.18
C GLY A 80 -13.36 -6.82 -1.53
N GLN A 81 -14.15 -5.77 -1.59
CA GLN A 81 -14.75 -5.23 -2.84
C GLN A 81 -13.96 -4.05 -3.41
N ASN A 82 -12.72 -3.88 -2.98
CA ASN A 82 -11.84 -2.80 -3.43
C ASN A 82 -10.61 -3.35 -4.16
N VAL A 83 -9.97 -2.50 -4.95
CA VAL A 83 -8.65 -2.76 -5.55
C VAL A 83 -7.73 -1.62 -5.12
N LEU A 84 -6.72 -1.95 -4.33
CA LEU A 84 -5.77 -0.98 -3.79
C LEU A 84 -4.36 -1.31 -4.27
N ALA A 85 -3.58 -0.27 -4.53
CA ALA A 85 -2.19 -0.37 -4.97
C ALA A 85 -1.31 0.44 -4.00
N PRO A 86 -0.90 -0.14 -2.85
CA PRO A 86 -0.11 0.54 -1.85
C PRO A 86 1.31 0.84 -2.34
N ASP A 87 1.96 1.85 -1.76
CA ASP A 87 3.33 2.23 -2.11
C ASP A 87 4.36 1.15 -1.70
N PHE A 88 4.02 0.34 -0.69
CA PHE A 88 4.74 -0.88 -0.31
C PHE A 88 3.73 -1.93 0.17
N ALA A 89 3.94 -3.18 -0.21
CA ALA A 89 3.21 -4.32 0.32
C ALA A 89 4.13 -5.52 0.58
N TYR A 90 3.83 -6.27 1.65
CA TYR A 90 4.49 -7.52 2.02
C TYR A 90 3.48 -8.65 2.16
N LYS A 91 3.81 -9.81 1.59
CA LYS A 91 3.12 -11.08 1.85
C LYS A 91 4.10 -12.26 1.86
N PRO A 92 3.80 -13.36 2.59
CA PRO A 92 4.68 -14.54 2.63
C PRO A 92 4.49 -15.48 1.44
N THR A 93 3.58 -15.18 0.52
CA THR A 93 3.26 -16.01 -0.65
C THR A 93 3.62 -15.28 -1.95
N PRO A 94 3.99 -15.99 -3.01
CA PRO A 94 4.28 -15.39 -4.31
C PRO A 94 3.12 -14.51 -4.83
N ALA A 95 3.47 -13.54 -5.67
CA ALA A 95 2.49 -12.86 -6.48
C ALA A 95 1.78 -13.85 -7.41
N THR A 96 0.50 -13.65 -7.64
CA THR A 96 -0.24 -14.39 -8.66
C THR A 96 -0.06 -13.73 -10.02
N ASN A 97 -0.44 -14.41 -11.10
CA ASN A 97 -0.47 -13.82 -12.44
C ASN A 97 -1.82 -13.15 -12.75
N GLU A 98 -2.67 -12.99 -11.72
CA GLU A 98 -3.99 -12.36 -11.85
C GLU A 98 -3.91 -10.87 -11.55
N TYR A 99 -4.76 -10.09 -12.20
CA TYR A 99 -4.95 -8.68 -11.89
C TYR A 99 -6.41 -8.43 -11.48
N PRO A 100 -6.62 -7.79 -10.32
CA PRO A 100 -5.65 -7.58 -9.24
C PRO A 100 -5.28 -8.90 -8.57
N ASP A 101 -4.12 -8.96 -7.87
CA ASP A 101 -3.73 -10.12 -7.08
C ASP A 101 -4.83 -10.43 -6.03
N PRO A 102 -5.47 -11.63 -6.08
CA PRO A 102 -6.57 -11.96 -5.18
C PRO A 102 -6.11 -12.23 -3.74
N ILE A 103 -4.81 -12.40 -3.51
CA ILE A 103 -4.24 -12.65 -2.19
C ILE A 103 -3.77 -11.34 -1.58
N ALA A 104 -4.56 -10.82 -0.64
CA ALA A 104 -4.23 -9.59 0.06
C ALA A 104 -2.89 -9.68 0.83
N PRO A 105 -2.12 -8.57 0.90
CA PRO A 105 -0.90 -8.52 1.69
C PRO A 105 -1.19 -8.56 3.19
N LEU A 106 -0.19 -8.95 3.99
CA LEU A 106 -0.28 -8.89 5.46
C LEU A 106 0.09 -7.50 6.00
N TRP A 107 0.88 -6.75 5.25
CA TRP A 107 1.36 -5.44 5.63
C TRP A 107 1.47 -4.54 4.41
N VAL A 108 1.02 -3.31 4.58
CA VAL A 108 1.13 -2.25 3.57
C VAL A 108 1.66 -0.97 4.18
N MET A 109 2.28 -0.14 3.34
CA MET A 109 2.61 1.24 3.69
C MET A 109 2.11 2.17 2.58
N GLU A 110 1.52 3.28 3.01
CA GLU A 110 1.17 4.43 2.17
C GLU A 110 2.06 5.60 2.56
N VAL A 111 2.69 6.24 1.61
CA VAL A 111 3.45 7.47 1.82
C VAL A 111 2.51 8.64 1.58
N ILE A 112 2.19 9.35 2.64
CA ILE A 112 1.19 10.41 2.63
C ILE A 112 1.81 11.72 2.14
N SER A 113 1.29 12.23 1.04
CA SER A 113 1.68 13.51 0.48
C SER A 113 0.82 14.66 1.02
N PRO A 114 1.35 15.88 1.16
CA PRO A 114 0.55 17.06 1.52
C PRO A 114 -0.62 17.34 0.56
N ASN A 115 -0.54 16.83 -0.67
CA ASN A 115 -1.60 16.98 -1.68
C ASN A 115 -2.70 15.93 -1.57
N ASP A 116 -2.53 14.91 -0.73
CA ASP A 116 -3.52 13.85 -0.56
C ASP A 116 -4.75 14.35 0.18
N LYS A 117 -5.91 13.99 -0.34
CA LYS A 117 -7.18 14.38 0.30
C LYS A 117 -7.40 13.56 1.58
N PRO A 118 -7.57 14.21 2.75
CA PRO A 118 -7.77 13.48 4.01
C PRO A 118 -8.94 12.48 3.99
N ALA A 119 -9.97 12.74 3.20
CA ALA A 119 -11.09 11.81 3.04
C ALA A 119 -10.69 10.53 2.29
N ALA A 120 -9.84 10.64 1.26
CA ALA A 120 -9.33 9.49 0.51
C ALA A 120 -8.40 8.62 1.38
N ILE A 121 -7.48 9.25 2.13
CA ILE A 121 -6.62 8.56 3.10
C ILE A 121 -7.48 7.75 4.09
N ARG A 122 -8.51 8.36 4.69
CA ARG A 122 -9.39 7.68 5.64
C ARG A 122 -10.16 6.52 5.02
N LYS A 123 -10.64 6.64 3.78
CA LYS A 123 -11.31 5.55 3.06
C LYS A 123 -10.36 4.35 2.89
N LYS A 124 -9.16 4.57 2.33
CA LYS A 124 -8.16 3.51 2.14
C LYS A 124 -7.79 2.83 3.46
N ARG A 125 -7.46 3.63 4.49
CA ARG A 125 -7.15 3.15 5.84
C ARG A 125 -8.25 2.21 6.36
N GLN A 126 -9.51 2.63 6.26
CA GLN A 126 -10.63 1.82 6.72
C GLN A 126 -10.67 0.46 6.01
N ARG A 127 -10.43 0.40 4.68
CA ARG A 127 -10.44 -0.85 3.93
C ARG A 127 -9.31 -1.80 4.33
N TYR A 128 -8.11 -1.26 4.57
CA TYR A 128 -7.00 -2.06 5.10
C TYR A 128 -7.31 -2.62 6.50
N LEU A 129 -7.84 -1.79 7.39
CA LEU A 129 -8.16 -2.22 8.76
C LEU A 129 -9.30 -3.25 8.81
N GLU A 130 -10.34 -3.08 8.02
CA GLU A 130 -11.43 -4.07 7.90
C GLU A 130 -10.94 -5.43 7.37
N ALA A 131 -9.92 -5.42 6.54
CA ALA A 131 -9.27 -6.63 6.03
C ALA A 131 -8.23 -7.23 7.01
N GLY A 132 -8.02 -6.62 8.17
CA GLY A 132 -7.04 -7.07 9.16
C GLY A 132 -5.58 -6.89 8.73
N ILE A 133 -5.30 -5.98 7.81
CA ILE A 133 -3.97 -5.71 7.27
C ILE A 133 -3.24 -4.73 8.20
N LEU A 134 -1.97 -5.01 8.52
CA LEU A 134 -1.09 -4.04 9.18
C LEU A 134 -0.85 -2.87 8.21
N LEU A 135 -1.24 -1.66 8.62
CA LEU A 135 -1.05 -0.45 7.83
C LEU A 135 -0.05 0.48 8.50
N TRP A 136 0.90 0.97 7.72
CA TRP A 136 1.76 2.09 8.07
C TRP A 136 1.40 3.29 7.18
N GLU A 137 1.18 4.44 7.78
CA GLU A 137 1.09 5.71 7.07
C GLU A 137 2.34 6.52 7.39
N LEU A 138 3.17 6.75 6.38
CA LEU A 138 4.42 7.48 6.51
C LEU A 138 4.20 8.93 6.07
N TYR A 139 4.51 9.86 6.95
CA TYR A 139 4.39 11.31 6.75
C TYR A 139 5.79 11.91 6.59
N PRO A 140 6.24 12.18 5.34
CA PRO A 140 7.61 12.61 5.08
C PRO A 140 7.96 13.94 5.74
N ASP A 141 7.07 14.93 5.69
CA ASP A 141 7.34 16.29 6.20
C ASP A 141 7.50 16.28 7.74
N GLU A 142 6.69 15.52 8.45
CA GLU A 142 6.73 15.38 9.91
C GLU A 142 7.78 14.36 10.36
N ARG A 143 8.26 13.52 9.44
CA ARG A 143 9.19 12.41 9.69
C ARG A 143 8.67 11.44 10.75
N VAL A 144 7.40 11.10 10.65
CA VAL A 144 6.71 10.15 11.54
C VAL A 144 6.03 9.04 10.75
N ILE A 145 5.76 7.95 11.44
CA ILE A 145 5.01 6.80 10.93
C ILE A 145 3.87 6.49 11.89
N ASP A 146 2.66 6.54 11.40
CA ASP A 146 1.47 6.06 12.08
C ASP A 146 1.28 4.57 11.79
N VAL A 147 1.27 3.76 12.83
CA VAL A 147 1.13 2.30 12.76
C VAL A 147 -0.26 1.90 13.22
N TYR A 148 -1.02 1.33 12.30
CA TYR A 148 -2.34 0.74 12.56
C TYR A 148 -2.22 -0.78 12.54
N ALA A 149 -1.97 -1.38 13.69
CA ALA A 149 -1.93 -2.84 13.84
C ALA A 149 -3.34 -3.38 14.17
N PRO A 150 -3.78 -4.50 13.57
CA PRO A 150 -5.08 -5.08 13.85
C PRO A 150 -5.31 -5.32 15.34
N GLY A 151 -6.43 -4.80 15.85
CA GLY A 151 -6.81 -4.95 17.27
C GLY A 151 -5.99 -4.14 18.27
N GLN A 152 -5.10 -3.25 17.82
CA GLN A 152 -4.29 -2.39 18.67
C GLN A 152 -4.65 -0.92 18.48
N PRO A 153 -4.45 -0.07 19.50
CA PRO A 153 -4.52 1.37 19.33
C PRO A 153 -3.50 1.88 18.30
N LEU A 154 -3.81 3.01 17.65
CA LEU A 154 -2.84 3.75 16.86
C LEU A 154 -1.57 4.05 17.69
N ALA A 155 -0.41 3.79 17.08
CA ALA A 155 0.89 4.19 17.62
C ALA A 155 1.64 5.03 16.60
N THR A 156 2.17 6.18 17.02
CA THR A 156 2.97 7.09 16.19
C THR A 156 4.44 6.99 16.58
N TYR A 157 5.33 6.81 15.59
CA TYR A 157 6.76 6.66 15.78
C TYR A 157 7.54 7.73 15.03
N GLY A 158 8.40 8.47 15.73
CA GLY A 158 9.32 9.46 15.15
C GLY A 158 10.72 8.88 14.92
N VAL A 159 11.61 9.71 14.36
CA VAL A 159 12.98 9.34 13.91
C VAL A 159 13.85 8.64 14.97
N GLY A 160 13.63 8.88 16.25
CA GLY A 160 14.38 8.21 17.34
C GLY A 160 13.87 6.82 17.71
N ALA A 161 12.78 6.37 17.10
CA ALA A 161 12.10 5.13 17.48
C ALA A 161 12.50 3.93 16.60
N THR A 162 12.22 2.74 17.14
CA THR A 162 12.28 1.46 16.42
C THR A 162 10.90 0.81 16.48
N ILE A 163 10.38 0.37 15.34
CA ILE A 163 9.05 -0.23 15.20
C ILE A 163 9.19 -1.74 15.09
N PRO A 164 8.65 -2.53 16.04
CA PRO A 164 8.56 -3.98 15.90
C PRO A 164 7.46 -4.32 14.87
N VAL A 165 7.79 -5.19 13.92
CA VAL A 165 6.86 -5.59 12.84
C VAL A 165 6.25 -6.95 13.15
N ALA A 166 5.02 -6.98 13.67
CA ALA A 166 4.38 -8.18 14.16
C ALA A 166 4.19 -9.29 13.09
N VAL A 167 4.08 -8.92 11.81
CA VAL A 167 3.82 -9.85 10.70
C VAL A 167 5.07 -10.45 10.06
N VAL A 168 6.26 -9.97 10.48
CA VAL A 168 7.56 -10.51 10.03
C VAL A 168 8.39 -10.87 11.26
N LYS A 169 8.72 -12.14 11.41
CA LYS A 169 9.42 -12.65 12.59
C LYS A 169 10.71 -11.85 12.87
N ASP A 170 10.84 -11.37 14.10
CA ASP A 170 12.01 -10.68 14.65
C ASP A 170 12.44 -9.41 13.86
N LEU A 171 11.61 -8.91 12.96
CA LEU A 171 11.89 -7.67 12.25
C LEU A 171 11.62 -6.46 13.14
N ASN A 172 12.61 -5.58 13.21
CA ASN A 172 12.52 -4.27 13.84
C ASN A 172 13.02 -3.22 12.85
N VAL A 173 12.25 -2.18 12.61
CA VAL A 173 12.56 -1.11 11.66
C VAL A 173 12.92 0.16 12.41
N GLU A 174 14.16 0.62 12.28
CA GLU A 174 14.60 1.91 12.81
C GLU A 174 14.06 3.03 11.90
N VAL A 175 13.21 3.89 12.44
CA VAL A 175 12.55 4.99 11.68
C VAL A 175 13.59 5.90 11.01
N ALA A 176 14.71 6.19 11.69
CA ALA A 176 15.80 6.99 11.14
C ALA A 176 16.39 6.44 9.83
N LYS A 177 16.30 5.14 9.59
CA LYS A 177 16.84 4.51 8.36
C LYS A 177 15.95 4.75 7.15
N LEU A 178 14.69 5.07 7.34
CA LEU A 178 13.77 5.39 6.24
C LEU A 178 13.93 6.84 5.79
N PHE A 179 14.15 7.77 6.71
CA PHE A 179 14.28 9.21 6.44
C PHE A 179 15.76 9.66 6.27
N ARG A 180 16.47 9.04 5.36
CA ARG A 180 17.90 9.36 5.07
C ARG A 180 18.06 10.57 4.18
#